data_240a9795cefdf50468faf41ff109e862
#
_entry.id   240a9795cefdf50468faf41ff109e862
#
_cell.length_a   1.000
_cell.length_b   1.000
_cell.length_c   1.000
_cell.angle_alpha   90.00
_cell.angle_beta   90.00
_cell.angle_gamma   90.00
#
_symmetry.space_group_name_H-M   'P 1'
#
loop_
_entity.id
_entity.type
_entity.pdbx_description
1 polymer ?
#
loop_
_entity_poly.entity_id
_entity_poly.type
_entity_poly.pdbx_seq_one_letter_code
_entity_poly.pdbx_strand_id
1 'polypeptide(L)'
;MRGCFDMMNEFFYKGIKEILISARNKVYQTANFAMVEAYWNIGKSIIEEQGGNEKAEYGTGLLKELSKQMTQDFGKGFTVANLKNMRQFYLTFPDGYALRSELSWTHYRLLMRVENENAREFYMQEAVKSQWSTDNLSDR
;
A
#
# COMPACT_ATOMS: atom_id res chain seq x y z
N MET A 1 32.43 38.51 0.03
CA MET A 1 31.28 38.16 -0.80
C MET A 1 30.81 36.73 -0.65
N ARG A 2 31.72 35.83 -0.77
CA ARG A 2 31.36 34.42 -0.70
C ARG A 2 30.83 34.02 0.69
N GLY A 3 31.43 34.56 1.73
CA GLY A 3 30.99 34.25 3.10
C GLY A 3 29.56 34.72 3.38
N CYS A 4 29.23 35.95 2.97
CA CYS A 4 27.87 36.46 3.13
C CYS A 4 26.86 35.68 2.30
N PHE A 5 27.25 35.33 1.09
CA PHE A 5 26.40 34.53 0.20
C PHE A 5 26.15 33.16 0.78
N ASP A 6 27.19 32.52 1.32
CA ASP A 6 27.06 31.21 1.91
C ASP A 6 26.15 31.23 3.16
N MET A 7 26.27 32.28 3.97
CA MET A 7 25.43 32.45 5.17
C MET A 7 23.96 32.60 4.81
N MET A 8 23.67 33.51 3.89
CA MET A 8 22.30 33.69 3.40
C MET A 8 21.78 32.41 2.77
N ASN A 9 22.65 31.75 2.01
CA ASN A 9 22.31 30.53 1.28
C ASN A 9 21.98 29.37 2.23
N GLU A 10 22.58 29.34 3.40
CA GLU A 10 22.36 28.25 4.35
C GLU A 10 20.90 28.16 4.79
N PHE A 11 20.32 29.26 5.24
CA PHE A 11 18.92 29.27 5.65
C PHE A 11 17.98 29.25 4.46
N PHE A 12 18.28 30.03 3.44
CA PHE A 12 17.46 30.14 2.25
C PHE A 12 17.38 28.78 1.55
N TYR A 13 18.51 28.14 1.34
CA TYR A 13 18.58 26.84 0.65
C TYR A 13 17.85 25.76 1.46
N LYS A 14 18.03 25.75 2.78
CA LYS A 14 17.37 24.78 3.63
C LYS A 14 15.85 24.88 3.52
N GLY A 15 15.32 26.10 3.50
CA GLY A 15 13.90 26.33 3.33
C GLY A 15 13.38 25.82 1.99
N ILE A 16 14.11 26.12 0.93
CA ILE A 16 13.76 25.65 -0.43
C ILE A 16 13.79 24.12 -0.48
N LYS A 17 14.84 23.53 0.09
CA LYS A 17 15.01 22.08 0.12
C LYS A 17 13.83 21.40 0.85
N GLU A 18 13.41 21.96 1.99
CA GLU A 18 12.28 21.41 2.74
C GLU A 18 10.98 21.49 1.95
N ILE A 19 10.76 22.56 1.21
CA ILE A 19 9.58 22.69 0.35
C ILE A 19 9.57 21.57 -0.69
N LEU A 20 10.70 21.33 -1.35
CA LEU A 20 10.78 20.31 -2.38
C LEU A 20 10.61 18.90 -1.81
N ILE A 21 11.29 18.61 -0.68
CA ILE A 21 11.18 17.30 -0.03
C ILE A 21 9.74 17.04 0.37
N SER A 22 9.06 18.03 0.94
CA SER A 22 7.66 17.90 1.34
C SER A 22 6.77 17.61 0.15
N ALA A 23 6.99 18.32 -0.96
CA ALA A 23 6.21 18.10 -2.19
C ALA A 23 6.43 16.70 -2.75
N ARG A 24 7.68 16.23 -2.77
CA ARG A 24 8.00 14.87 -3.24
C ARG A 24 7.34 13.81 -2.38
N ASN A 25 7.35 13.99 -1.07
CA ASN A 25 6.71 13.05 -0.16
C ASN A 25 5.21 12.95 -0.42
N LYS A 26 4.56 14.06 -0.71
CA LYS A 26 3.14 14.05 -1.07
C LYS A 26 2.89 13.28 -2.37
N VAL A 27 3.75 13.45 -3.36
CA VAL A 27 3.63 12.73 -4.63
C VAL A 27 3.78 11.23 -4.40
N TYR A 28 4.80 10.81 -3.64
CA TYR A 28 5.01 9.40 -3.33
C TYR A 28 3.83 8.82 -2.56
N GLN A 29 3.30 9.55 -1.58
CA GLN A 29 2.17 9.12 -0.80
C GLN A 29 0.93 8.94 -1.67
N THR A 30 0.67 9.89 -2.56
CA THR A 30 -0.46 9.83 -3.49
C THR A 30 -0.32 8.65 -4.44
N ALA A 31 0.88 8.45 -4.99
CA ALA A 31 1.14 7.32 -5.89
C ALA A 31 0.99 5.99 -5.17
N ASN A 32 1.51 5.89 -3.95
CA ASN A 32 1.41 4.67 -3.16
C ASN A 32 -0.05 4.35 -2.85
N PHE A 33 -0.84 5.34 -2.49
CA PHE A 33 -2.25 5.13 -2.20
C PHE A 33 -3.04 4.73 -3.45
N ALA A 34 -2.73 5.32 -4.60
CA ALA A 34 -3.37 4.94 -5.86
C ALA A 34 -3.13 3.45 -6.15
N MET A 35 -1.92 2.94 -5.87
CA MET A 35 -1.63 1.53 -6.03
C MET A 35 -2.36 0.66 -5.01
N VAL A 36 -2.47 1.13 -3.77
CA VAL A 36 -3.26 0.44 -2.73
C VAL A 36 -4.71 0.29 -3.19
N GLU A 37 -5.30 1.37 -3.69
CA GLU A 37 -6.67 1.34 -4.21
C GLU A 37 -6.81 0.39 -5.38
N ALA A 38 -5.82 0.38 -6.28
CA ALA A 38 -5.82 -0.53 -7.43
C ALA A 38 -5.79 -1.99 -6.97
N TYR A 39 -4.95 -2.32 -6.01
CA TYR A 39 -4.85 -3.68 -5.48
C TYR A 39 -6.14 -4.10 -4.79
N TRP A 40 -6.77 -3.18 -4.05
CA TRP A 40 -8.06 -3.44 -3.43
C TRP A 40 -9.13 -3.75 -4.49
N ASN A 41 -9.17 -2.95 -5.54
CA ASN A 41 -10.13 -3.14 -6.64
C ASN A 41 -9.87 -4.43 -7.41
N ILE A 42 -8.61 -4.81 -7.59
CA ILE A 42 -8.26 -6.10 -8.20
C ILE A 42 -8.78 -7.24 -7.33
N GLY A 43 -8.54 -7.15 -6.02
CA GLY A 43 -9.04 -8.15 -5.07
C GLY A 43 -10.55 -8.28 -5.12
N LYS A 44 -11.24 -7.16 -5.15
CA LYS A 44 -12.70 -7.13 -5.29
C LYS A 44 -13.16 -7.81 -6.57
N SER A 45 -12.51 -7.51 -7.69
CA SER A 45 -12.84 -8.11 -8.98
C SER A 45 -12.64 -9.62 -8.97
N ILE A 46 -11.57 -10.09 -8.32
CA ILE A 46 -11.32 -11.53 -8.21
C ILE A 46 -12.44 -12.19 -7.42
N ILE A 47 -12.85 -11.64 -6.30
CA ILE A 47 -13.93 -12.19 -5.47
C ILE A 47 -15.24 -12.20 -6.23
N GLU A 48 -15.55 -11.13 -6.94
CA GLU A 48 -16.77 -11.05 -7.73
C GLU A 48 -16.79 -12.10 -8.84
N GLU A 49 -15.66 -12.33 -9.50
CA GLU A 49 -15.55 -13.37 -10.52
C GLU A 49 -15.74 -14.76 -9.93
N GLN A 50 -15.36 -14.96 -8.68
CA GLN A 50 -15.56 -16.23 -7.97
C GLN A 50 -16.97 -16.38 -7.40
N GLY A 51 -17.89 -15.48 -7.73
CA GLY A 51 -19.27 -15.53 -7.26
C GLY A 51 -19.44 -15.10 -5.84
N GLY A 52 -18.51 -14.27 -5.33
CA GLY A 52 -18.59 -13.73 -3.98
C GLY A 52 -18.00 -14.63 -2.90
N ASN A 53 -17.47 -15.79 -3.24
CA ASN A 53 -16.93 -16.80 -2.34
C ASN A 53 -15.49 -17.10 -2.63
N GLU A 54 -14.78 -17.60 -1.60
CA GLU A 54 -13.46 -18.20 -1.78
C GLU A 54 -13.65 -19.69 -2.08
N LYS A 55 -13.71 -20.05 -3.34
CA LYS A 55 -13.72 -21.45 -3.74
C LYS A 55 -12.32 -21.82 -4.21
N ALA A 56 -11.65 -22.65 -3.43
CA ALA A 56 -10.23 -22.93 -3.62
C ALA A 56 -9.90 -23.45 -5.02
N GLU A 57 -10.67 -24.39 -5.54
CA GLU A 57 -10.39 -24.98 -6.85
C GLU A 57 -10.52 -23.96 -7.98
N TYR A 58 -11.65 -23.26 -8.02
CA TYR A 58 -11.87 -22.23 -9.02
C TYR A 58 -10.87 -21.10 -8.87
N GLY A 59 -10.62 -20.71 -7.62
CA GLY A 59 -9.67 -19.64 -7.32
C GLY A 59 -8.28 -19.93 -7.83
N THR A 60 -7.81 -21.17 -7.69
CA THR A 60 -6.47 -21.55 -8.13
C THR A 60 -6.33 -21.44 -9.64
N GLY A 61 -7.30 -21.96 -10.38
CA GLY A 61 -7.28 -21.89 -11.84
C GLY A 61 -7.38 -20.48 -12.36
N LEU A 62 -8.31 -19.71 -11.79
CA LEU A 62 -8.48 -18.31 -12.16
C LEU A 62 -7.22 -17.49 -11.88
N LEU A 63 -6.63 -17.65 -10.71
CA LEU A 63 -5.44 -16.88 -10.34
C LEU A 63 -4.23 -17.24 -11.18
N LYS A 64 -4.05 -18.49 -11.55
CA LYS A 64 -2.96 -18.91 -12.45
C LYS A 64 -3.08 -18.26 -13.81
N GLU A 65 -4.27 -18.29 -14.37
CA GLU A 65 -4.53 -17.68 -15.67
C GLU A 65 -4.36 -16.16 -15.62
N LEU A 66 -4.92 -15.52 -14.60
CA LEU A 66 -4.81 -14.09 -14.41
C LEU A 66 -3.34 -13.68 -14.22
N SER A 67 -2.59 -14.42 -13.42
CA SER A 67 -1.17 -14.16 -13.21
C SER A 67 -0.38 -14.21 -14.52
N LYS A 68 -0.66 -15.21 -15.34
CA LYS A 68 0.01 -15.35 -16.63
C LYS A 68 -0.27 -14.15 -17.52
N GLN A 69 -1.52 -13.77 -17.63
CA GLN A 69 -1.93 -12.66 -18.49
C GLN A 69 -1.37 -11.32 -17.98
N MET A 70 -1.49 -11.07 -16.70
CA MET A 70 -0.99 -9.81 -16.10
C MET A 70 0.52 -9.70 -16.17
N THR A 71 1.23 -10.81 -16.01
CA THR A 71 2.68 -10.84 -16.14
C THR A 71 3.10 -10.52 -17.56
N GLN A 72 2.36 -11.05 -18.53
CA GLN A 72 2.60 -10.77 -19.94
C GLN A 72 2.43 -9.29 -20.27
N ASP A 73 1.38 -8.68 -19.74
CA ASP A 73 1.02 -7.29 -20.09
C ASP A 73 1.77 -6.25 -19.26
N PHE A 74 2.06 -6.54 -18.00
CA PHE A 74 2.60 -5.54 -17.04
C PHE A 74 3.92 -5.94 -16.38
N GLY A 75 4.39 -7.16 -16.59
CA GLY A 75 5.65 -7.62 -15.99
C GLY A 75 5.48 -8.11 -14.56
N LYS A 76 6.50 -7.87 -13.75
CA LYS A 76 6.57 -8.39 -12.38
C LYS A 76 5.49 -7.79 -11.48
N GLY A 77 5.18 -8.50 -10.41
CA GLY A 77 4.27 -8.02 -9.38
C GLY A 77 2.92 -8.72 -9.35
N PHE A 78 2.63 -9.57 -10.34
CA PHE A 78 1.32 -10.22 -10.44
C PHE A 78 1.43 -11.74 -10.34
N THR A 79 2.29 -12.21 -9.42
CA THR A 79 2.37 -13.63 -9.11
C THR A 79 1.06 -14.11 -8.48
N VAL A 80 0.83 -15.43 -8.51
CA VAL A 80 -0.35 -16.00 -7.83
C VAL A 80 -0.37 -15.60 -6.36
N ALA A 81 0.79 -15.60 -5.71
CA ALA A 81 0.88 -15.20 -4.29
C ALA A 81 0.45 -13.75 -4.08
N ASN A 82 0.89 -12.84 -4.94
CA ASN A 82 0.50 -11.44 -4.84
C ASN A 82 -0.99 -11.24 -5.13
N LEU A 83 -1.53 -11.96 -6.11
CA LEU A 83 -2.96 -11.90 -6.40
C LEU A 83 -3.79 -12.42 -5.23
N LYS A 84 -3.31 -13.47 -4.54
CA LYS A 84 -3.96 -13.96 -3.33
C LYS A 84 -3.94 -12.90 -2.22
N ASN A 85 -2.83 -12.17 -2.10
CA ASN A 85 -2.75 -11.07 -1.13
C ASN A 85 -3.75 -9.96 -1.46
N MET A 86 -3.91 -9.63 -2.73
CA MET A 86 -4.88 -8.61 -3.14
C MET A 86 -6.31 -9.06 -2.85
N ARG A 87 -6.62 -10.33 -3.12
CA ARG A 87 -7.92 -10.91 -2.78
C ARG A 87 -8.16 -10.86 -1.28
N GLN A 88 -7.18 -11.27 -0.49
CA GLN A 88 -7.28 -11.25 0.96
C GLN A 88 -7.42 -9.83 1.49
N PHE A 89 -6.78 -8.87 0.84
CA PHE A 89 -6.89 -7.46 1.19
C PHE A 89 -8.35 -6.99 1.13
N TYR A 90 -9.03 -7.28 0.05
CA TYR A 90 -10.44 -6.94 -0.07
C TYR A 90 -11.28 -7.64 1.00
N LEU A 91 -11.02 -8.92 1.26
CA LEU A 91 -11.78 -9.67 2.27
C LEU A 91 -11.55 -9.13 3.68
N THR A 92 -10.34 -8.70 3.98
CA THR A 92 -10.00 -8.17 5.31
C THR A 92 -10.52 -6.75 5.51
N PHE A 93 -10.50 -5.93 4.47
CA PHE A 93 -10.95 -4.53 4.50
C PHE A 93 -12.03 -4.31 3.45
N PRO A 94 -13.24 -4.85 3.67
CA PRO A 94 -14.28 -4.81 2.64
C PRO A 94 -14.84 -3.42 2.37
N ASP A 95 -14.61 -2.46 3.27
CA ASP A 95 -15.04 -1.08 3.08
C ASP A 95 -13.88 -0.27 2.47
N GLY A 96 -13.95 -0.04 1.16
CA GLY A 96 -12.92 0.71 0.45
C GLY A 96 -12.76 2.15 0.94
N TYR A 97 -13.82 2.72 1.52
CA TYR A 97 -13.75 4.09 2.05
C TYR A 97 -12.98 4.17 3.37
N ALA A 98 -12.76 3.04 4.03
CA ALA A 98 -11.99 2.99 5.27
C ALA A 98 -10.48 2.90 5.04
N LEU A 99 -10.05 2.79 3.80
CA LEU A 99 -8.62 2.75 3.48
C LEU A 99 -7.95 4.08 3.80
N ARG A 100 -6.76 4.00 4.40
CA ARG A 100 -6.02 5.18 4.85
C ARG A 100 -4.93 5.53 3.85
N SER A 101 -4.93 6.79 3.39
CA SER A 101 -3.94 7.26 2.41
C SER A 101 -2.51 7.31 2.98
N GLU A 102 -2.37 7.31 4.29
CA GLU A 102 -1.08 7.34 4.98
C GLU A 102 -0.37 6.00 4.98
N LEU A 103 -1.08 4.91 4.64
CA LEU A 103 -0.54 3.56 4.69
C LEU A 103 -0.21 3.06 3.29
N SER A 104 0.93 2.37 3.18
CA SER A 104 1.37 1.76 1.93
C SER A 104 0.83 0.32 1.80
N TRP A 105 1.04 -0.27 0.62
CA TRP A 105 0.70 -1.67 0.40
C TRP A 105 1.42 -2.59 1.39
N THR A 106 2.69 -2.30 1.69
CA THR A 106 3.44 -3.11 2.65
C THR A 106 2.82 -3.04 4.04
N HIS A 107 2.35 -1.87 4.47
CA HIS A 107 1.62 -1.74 5.73
C HIS A 107 0.39 -2.64 5.75
N TYR A 108 -0.41 -2.60 4.70
CA TYR A 108 -1.63 -3.41 4.64
C TYR A 108 -1.33 -4.90 4.61
N ARG A 109 -0.25 -5.31 3.93
CA ARG A 109 0.16 -6.72 3.93
C ARG A 109 0.50 -7.22 5.33
N LEU A 110 1.16 -6.38 6.12
CA LEU A 110 1.48 -6.72 7.51
C LEU A 110 0.23 -6.71 8.39
N LEU A 111 -0.65 -5.74 8.20
CA LEU A 111 -1.89 -5.66 8.97
C LEU A 111 -2.81 -6.86 8.71
N MET A 112 -2.82 -7.39 7.51
CA MET A 112 -3.62 -8.57 7.19
C MET A 112 -3.21 -9.81 7.98
N ARG A 113 -1.97 -9.85 8.51
CA ARG A 113 -1.50 -10.95 9.34
C ARG A 113 -2.04 -10.90 10.75
N VAL A 114 -2.58 -9.76 11.16
CA VAL A 114 -3.18 -9.59 12.49
C VAL A 114 -4.60 -10.10 12.41
N GLU A 115 -4.86 -11.27 12.99
CA GLU A 115 -6.17 -11.92 12.90
C GLU A 115 -7.24 -11.22 13.72
N ASN A 116 -6.88 -10.71 14.90
CA ASN A 116 -7.84 -10.02 15.77
C ASN A 116 -8.16 -8.65 15.18
N GLU A 117 -9.44 -8.43 14.90
CA GLU A 117 -9.89 -7.19 14.27
C GLU A 117 -9.59 -5.95 15.10
N ASN A 118 -9.78 -6.04 16.41
CA ASN A 118 -9.51 -4.92 17.31
C ASN A 118 -8.02 -4.59 17.38
N ALA A 119 -7.18 -5.61 17.42
CA ALA A 119 -5.73 -5.42 17.41
C ALA A 119 -5.28 -4.82 16.09
N ARG A 120 -5.84 -5.30 14.98
CA ARG A 120 -5.53 -4.77 13.64
C ARG A 120 -5.88 -3.30 13.54
N GLU A 121 -7.06 -2.91 14.01
CA GLU A 121 -7.48 -1.51 14.01
C GLU A 121 -6.55 -0.66 14.88
N PHE A 122 -6.16 -1.17 16.02
CA PHE A 122 -5.22 -0.48 16.91
C PHE A 122 -3.90 -0.21 16.19
N TYR A 123 -3.31 -1.23 15.58
CA TYR A 123 -2.03 -1.08 14.85
C TYR A 123 -2.17 -0.14 13.66
N MET A 124 -3.29 -0.18 12.98
CA MET A 124 -3.58 0.70 11.86
C MET A 124 -3.60 2.16 12.31
N GLN A 125 -4.30 2.46 13.40
CA GLN A 125 -4.36 3.80 13.95
C GLN A 125 -3.00 4.27 14.42
N GLU A 126 -2.24 3.39 15.08
CA GLU A 126 -0.89 3.74 15.54
C GLU A 126 0.06 3.99 14.38
N ALA A 127 -0.04 3.21 13.32
CA ALA A 127 0.80 3.40 12.14
C ALA A 127 0.51 4.75 11.47
N VAL A 128 -0.77 5.12 11.35
CA VAL A 128 -1.16 6.42 10.79
C VAL A 128 -0.68 7.56 11.69
N LYS A 129 -0.94 7.44 12.98
CA LYS A 129 -0.65 8.48 13.96
C LYS A 129 0.85 8.75 14.12
N SER A 130 1.63 7.68 14.16
CA SER A 130 3.07 7.75 14.40
C SER A 130 3.88 7.74 13.12
N GLN A 131 3.24 7.49 11.97
CA GLN A 131 3.90 7.31 10.69
C GLN A 131 4.99 6.24 10.78
N TRP A 132 4.65 5.12 11.44
CA TRP A 132 5.59 4.02 11.64
C TRP A 132 6.08 3.47 10.31
N SER A 133 7.34 3.03 10.29
CA SER A 133 7.87 2.29 9.16
C SER A 133 7.29 0.88 9.15
N THR A 134 7.41 0.19 8.02
CA THR A 134 6.95 -1.18 7.90
C THR A 134 7.71 -2.12 8.83
N ASP A 135 8.96 -1.79 9.14
CA ASP A 135 9.76 -2.56 10.09
C ASP A 135 9.16 -2.53 11.49
N ASN A 136 8.67 -1.38 11.92
CA ASN A 136 8.02 -1.25 13.22
C ASN A 136 6.76 -2.11 13.30
N LEU A 137 5.99 -2.19 12.23
CA LEU A 137 4.81 -3.05 12.18
C LEU A 137 5.20 -4.52 12.21
N SER A 138 6.31 -4.89 11.57
CA SER A 138 6.80 -6.27 11.58
C SER A 138 7.17 -6.74 12.97
N ASP A 139 7.70 -5.84 13.79
CA ASP A 139 8.16 -6.16 15.15
C ASP A 139 7.00 -6.33 16.13
N ARG A 140 5.81 -5.96 15.74
CA ARG A 140 4.65 -6.09 16.59
C ARG A 140 3.81 -7.30 16.25
#